data_5e8a12f358de4b1bc78620a4cc88c22f
#
_entry.id   5e8a12f358de4b1bc78620a4cc88c22f
#
_cell.length_a   1.000
_cell.length_b   1.000
_cell.length_c   1.000
_cell.angle_alpha   90.00
_cell.angle_beta   90.00
_cell.angle_gamma   90.00
#
_symmetry.space_group_name_H-M   'P 1'
#
loop_
_entity.id
_entity.type
_entity.pdbx_description
1 polymer ?
#
loop_
_entity_poly.entity_id
_entity_poly.type
_entity_poly.pdbx_seq_one_letter_code
_entity_poly.pdbx_strand_id
1 'polypeptide(L)'
;MKHLILAAIAAMGLSAMGQTLDVTGTYYYPGGKLSWKVASGDRIEPAKLDKREIRWVAASPDVFAAGFKMGDTILVKCESAPELNGKWVIKDRMGKRTRRMIDFLMARGDNFGLRGRASLTITKVK
;
A
#
# COMPACT_ATOMS: atom_id res chain seq x y z
N MET A 1 -23.83 19.36 -6.29
CA MET A 1 -23.64 17.95 -6.15
C MET A 1 -22.23 17.50 -6.41
N LYS A 2 -21.64 17.06 -5.35
CA LYS A 2 -20.30 16.50 -5.43
C LYS A 2 -20.15 15.38 -6.43
N HIS A 3 -21.18 14.52 -6.52
CA HIS A 3 -21.08 13.36 -7.37
C HIS A 3 -20.96 13.67 -8.84
N LEU A 4 -21.61 14.72 -9.30
CA LEU A 4 -21.55 15.07 -10.70
C LEU A 4 -20.17 15.59 -11.09
N ILE A 5 -19.56 16.38 -10.21
CA ILE A 5 -18.23 16.92 -10.45
C ILE A 5 -17.21 15.81 -10.44
N LEU A 6 -17.33 14.90 -9.45
CA LEU A 6 -16.47 13.76 -9.34
C LEU A 6 -16.60 12.83 -10.53
N ALA A 7 -17.82 12.67 -11.05
CA ALA A 7 -18.04 11.80 -12.19
C ALA A 7 -17.31 12.30 -13.43
N ALA A 8 -17.29 13.61 -13.67
CA ALA A 8 -16.61 14.16 -14.83
C ALA A 8 -15.10 13.94 -14.76
N ILE A 9 -14.52 14.13 -13.59
CA ILE A 9 -13.09 13.90 -13.39
C ILE A 9 -12.79 12.41 -13.35
N ALA A 10 -13.64 11.66 -12.69
CA ALA A 10 -13.46 10.22 -12.55
C ALA A 10 -13.57 9.48 -13.87
N ALA A 11 -14.32 10.00 -14.84
CA ALA A 11 -14.44 9.34 -16.14
C ALA A 11 -13.08 9.17 -16.82
N MET A 12 -12.18 10.12 -16.65
CA MET A 12 -10.83 10.00 -17.20
C MET A 12 -9.95 9.08 -16.36
N GLY A 13 -10.12 9.12 -15.03
CA GLY A 13 -9.35 8.27 -14.12
C GLY A 13 -9.84 6.84 -14.10
N LEU A 14 -11.14 6.62 -14.26
CA LEU A 14 -11.74 5.29 -14.18
C LEU A 14 -11.24 4.35 -15.27
N SER A 15 -10.81 4.86 -16.42
CA SER A 15 -10.25 4.01 -17.47
C SER A 15 -8.92 3.38 -17.02
N ALA A 16 -8.21 4.01 -16.08
CA ALA A 16 -6.92 3.54 -15.58
C ALA A 16 -7.00 2.98 -14.15
N MET A 17 -8.18 3.04 -13.51
CA MET A 17 -8.37 2.61 -12.14
C MET A 17 -9.26 1.38 -12.05
N GLY A 18 -8.96 0.55 -11.07
CA GLY A 18 -9.74 -0.63 -10.77
C GLY A 18 -10.48 -0.50 -9.47
N GLN A 19 -10.53 -1.60 -8.76
CA GLN A 19 -11.23 -1.77 -7.50
C GLN A 19 -10.64 -0.91 -6.40
N THR A 20 -11.52 -0.41 -5.54
CA THR A 20 -11.15 0.35 -4.34
C THR A 20 -11.60 -0.41 -3.09
N LEU A 21 -10.74 -0.45 -2.08
CA LEU A 21 -11.02 -1.04 -0.78
C LEU A 21 -10.64 -0.07 0.33
N ASP A 22 -11.44 -0.09 1.40
CA ASP A 22 -11.07 0.55 2.67
C ASP A 22 -10.26 -0.45 3.48
N VAL A 23 -9.09 -0.04 3.94
CA VAL A 23 -8.19 -0.91 4.71
C VAL A 23 -7.58 -0.13 5.86
N THR A 24 -6.95 -0.86 6.77
CA THR A 24 -6.12 -0.28 7.82
C THR A 24 -4.66 -0.41 7.40
N GLY A 25 -3.94 0.69 7.48
CA GLY A 25 -2.50 0.70 7.19
C GLY A 25 -1.68 0.64 8.46
N THR A 26 -0.64 -0.17 8.43
CA THR A 26 0.40 -0.27 9.44
C THR A 26 1.75 -0.18 8.74
N TYR A 27 2.85 -0.26 9.46
CA TYR A 27 4.16 -0.27 8.82
C TYR A 27 5.09 -1.25 9.50
N TYR A 28 6.11 -1.67 8.78
CA TYR A 28 7.11 -2.61 9.28
C TYR A 28 8.48 -2.27 8.72
N TYR A 29 9.50 -2.73 9.40
CA TYR A 29 10.89 -2.52 9.01
C TYR A 29 11.54 -3.85 8.63
N PRO A 30 12.42 -3.87 7.62
CA PRO A 30 13.17 -5.07 7.30
C PRO A 30 14.30 -5.30 8.30
N GLY A 31 14.85 -6.51 8.28
CA GLY A 31 15.97 -6.88 9.14
C GLY A 31 15.56 -7.62 10.39
N GLY A 32 16.52 -7.97 11.25
CA GLY A 32 16.27 -8.82 12.41
C GLY A 32 15.73 -10.17 12.01
N LYS A 33 14.57 -10.52 12.53
CA LYS A 33 13.88 -11.77 12.14
C LYS A 33 13.20 -11.64 10.79
N LEU A 34 13.01 -10.42 10.30
CA LEU A 34 12.41 -10.19 9.00
C LEU A 34 13.51 -10.17 7.94
N SER A 35 13.26 -10.85 6.86
CA SER A 35 14.19 -10.96 5.75
C SER A 35 14.35 -9.63 5.00
N TRP A 36 15.49 -9.46 4.35
CA TRP A 36 15.68 -8.40 3.37
C TRP A 36 15.13 -8.79 1.99
N LYS A 37 14.32 -9.84 1.96
CA LYS A 37 13.67 -10.33 0.77
C LYS A 37 12.19 -10.49 1.09
N VAL A 38 11.33 -9.95 0.25
CA VAL A 38 9.89 -10.01 0.44
C VAL A 38 9.29 -11.22 -0.27
N ALA A 39 8.01 -11.51 0.00
CA ALA A 39 7.35 -12.71 -0.53
C ALA A 39 7.32 -12.80 -2.04
N SER A 40 7.35 -11.67 -2.75
CA SER A 40 7.44 -11.65 -4.22
C SER A 40 8.78 -12.16 -4.74
N GLY A 41 9.78 -12.29 -3.86
CA GLY A 41 11.14 -12.68 -4.23
C GLY A 41 12.08 -11.50 -4.44
N ASP A 42 11.57 -10.28 -4.42
CA ASP A 42 12.40 -9.10 -4.60
C ASP A 42 13.23 -8.80 -3.36
N ARG A 43 14.45 -8.35 -3.59
CA ARG A 43 15.35 -7.96 -2.50
C ARG A 43 15.15 -6.49 -2.18
N ILE A 44 15.19 -6.17 -0.88
CA ILE A 44 15.12 -4.80 -0.40
C ILE A 44 16.52 -4.22 -0.42
N GLU A 45 16.73 -3.17 -1.20
CA GLU A 45 18.00 -2.46 -1.21
C GLU A 45 17.96 -1.35 -0.17
N PRO A 46 18.76 -1.45 0.91
CA PRO A 46 18.66 -0.51 2.02
C PRO A 46 18.78 0.96 1.63
N ALA A 47 19.71 1.27 0.75
CA ALA A 47 19.93 2.65 0.32
C ALA A 47 18.71 3.24 -0.39
N LYS A 48 18.04 2.42 -1.19
CA LYS A 48 16.83 2.85 -1.89
C LYS A 48 15.66 3.02 -0.93
N LEU A 49 15.57 2.12 0.04
CA LEU A 49 14.53 2.22 1.07
C LEU A 49 14.71 3.50 1.89
N ASP A 50 15.94 3.81 2.28
CA ASP A 50 16.27 5.01 3.04
C ASP A 50 15.88 6.29 2.29
N LYS A 51 15.98 6.27 0.98
CA LYS A 51 15.64 7.41 0.12
C LYS A 51 14.17 7.44 -0.29
N ARG A 52 13.36 6.52 0.23
CA ARG A 52 11.94 6.37 -0.12
C ARG A 52 11.73 6.04 -1.60
N GLU A 53 12.71 5.43 -2.26
CA GLU A 53 12.60 4.98 -3.64
C GLU A 53 11.89 3.63 -3.75
N ILE A 54 11.87 2.87 -2.66
CA ILE A 54 11.10 1.64 -2.57
C ILE A 54 9.78 1.98 -1.87
N ARG A 55 8.69 1.74 -2.58
CA ARG A 55 7.35 1.95 -2.05
C ARG A 55 6.57 0.66 -2.20
N TRP A 56 6.81 -0.26 -1.27
CA TRP A 56 6.22 -1.60 -1.27
C TRP A 56 5.34 -1.81 -0.06
N VAL A 57 4.31 -2.63 -0.22
CA VAL A 57 3.41 -3.00 0.87
C VAL A 57 3.23 -4.51 0.92
N ALA A 58 2.93 -5.00 2.12
CA ALA A 58 2.38 -6.34 2.31
C ALA A 58 0.86 -6.19 2.42
N ALA A 59 0.12 -7.19 1.96
CA ALA A 59 -1.34 -7.16 2.01
C ALA A 59 -1.87 -8.38 2.77
N SER A 60 -3.00 -8.20 3.45
CA SER A 60 -3.68 -9.29 4.14
C SER A 60 -4.33 -10.25 3.15
N PRO A 61 -4.59 -11.51 3.57
CA PRO A 61 -5.13 -12.54 2.66
C PRO A 61 -6.43 -12.14 1.97
N ASP A 62 -7.32 -11.44 2.67
CA ASP A 62 -8.60 -11.03 2.11
C ASP A 62 -8.47 -9.94 1.05
N VAL A 63 -7.41 -9.14 1.09
CA VAL A 63 -7.10 -8.19 0.01
C VAL A 63 -6.78 -8.96 -1.27
N PHE A 64 -5.99 -10.02 -1.17
CA PHE A 64 -5.72 -10.88 -2.32
C PHE A 64 -7.00 -11.57 -2.80
N ALA A 65 -7.82 -12.06 -1.87
CA ALA A 65 -9.09 -12.70 -2.22
C ALA A 65 -10.05 -11.75 -2.93
N ALA A 66 -9.94 -10.45 -2.67
CA ALA A 66 -10.75 -9.43 -3.33
C ALA A 66 -10.29 -9.12 -4.76
N GLY A 67 -9.16 -9.68 -5.19
CA GLY A 67 -8.69 -9.53 -6.57
C GLY A 67 -7.41 -8.74 -6.74
N PHE A 68 -6.83 -8.26 -5.66
CA PHE A 68 -5.50 -7.64 -5.72
C PHE A 68 -4.45 -8.74 -5.81
N LYS A 69 -3.39 -8.51 -6.55
CA LYS A 69 -2.37 -9.54 -6.82
C LYS A 69 -0.98 -9.04 -6.47
N MET A 70 -0.10 -9.99 -6.19
CA MET A 70 1.31 -9.71 -6.03
C MET A 70 1.83 -8.99 -7.28
N GLY A 71 2.54 -7.88 -7.09
CA GLY A 71 3.04 -7.05 -8.18
C GLY A 71 2.10 -5.95 -8.63
N ASP A 72 0.85 -5.94 -8.17
CA ASP A 72 -0.08 -4.87 -8.51
C ASP A 72 0.38 -3.54 -7.95
N THR A 73 0.22 -2.50 -8.74
CA THR A 73 0.35 -1.12 -8.27
C THR A 73 -0.99 -0.67 -7.70
N ILE A 74 -0.94 -0.09 -6.53
CA ILE A 74 -2.11 0.48 -5.87
C ILE A 74 -1.91 1.98 -5.64
N LEU A 75 -3.01 2.71 -5.66
CA LEU A 75 -3.02 4.11 -5.29
C LEU A 75 -3.52 4.20 -3.86
N VAL A 76 -2.72 4.75 -2.98
CA VAL A 76 -3.03 4.91 -1.56
C VAL A 76 -3.54 6.31 -1.32
N LYS A 77 -4.61 6.41 -0.54
CA LYS A 77 -5.12 7.69 -0.07
C LYS A 77 -5.38 7.60 1.43
N CYS A 78 -4.63 8.38 2.19
CA CYS A 78 -4.69 8.43 3.64
C CYS A 78 -4.73 9.88 4.10
N GLU A 79 -5.81 10.30 4.73
CA GLU A 79 -5.97 11.67 5.18
C GLU A 79 -5.07 11.99 6.37
N SER A 80 -4.95 11.05 7.30
CA SER A 80 -4.19 11.27 8.53
C SER A 80 -2.67 11.18 8.33
N ALA A 81 -2.22 10.59 7.23
CA ALA A 81 -0.80 10.49 6.89
C ALA A 81 -0.62 10.71 5.38
N PRO A 82 -0.75 11.97 4.93
CA PRO A 82 -0.73 12.26 3.49
C PRO A 82 0.60 11.98 2.79
N GLU A 83 1.69 11.81 3.53
CA GLU A 83 2.96 11.38 2.93
C GLU A 83 2.86 9.99 2.30
N LEU A 84 1.90 9.18 2.74
CA LEU A 84 1.66 7.86 2.17
C LEU A 84 0.95 7.92 0.82
N ASN A 85 0.29 9.03 0.52
CA ASN A 85 -0.51 9.14 -0.69
C ASN A 85 0.34 8.91 -1.94
N GLY A 86 -0.25 8.23 -2.91
CA GLY A 86 0.42 7.94 -4.17
C GLY A 86 0.53 6.45 -4.42
N LYS A 87 1.43 6.09 -5.32
CA LYS A 87 1.56 4.71 -5.79
C LYS A 87 2.46 3.89 -4.89
N TRP A 88 2.02 2.67 -4.63
CA TRP A 88 2.76 1.62 -3.93
C TRP A 88 2.56 0.32 -4.69
N VAL A 89 3.43 -0.64 -4.47
CA VAL A 89 3.36 -1.94 -5.14
C VAL A 89 3.21 -3.03 -4.08
N ILE A 90 2.29 -3.97 -4.32
CA ILE A 90 2.11 -5.11 -3.43
C ILE A 90 3.25 -6.09 -3.71
N LYS A 91 4.11 -6.29 -2.72
CA LYS A 91 5.30 -7.14 -2.86
C LYS A 91 5.42 -8.20 -1.78
N ASP A 92 4.51 -8.19 -0.79
CA ASP A 92 4.62 -9.08 0.35
C ASP A 92 3.25 -9.50 0.85
N ARG A 93 3.24 -10.46 1.74
CA ARG A 93 2.02 -11.01 2.34
C ARG A 93 2.04 -10.80 3.84
N MET A 94 0.90 -10.45 4.39
CA MET A 94 0.70 -10.40 5.84
C MET A 94 0.24 -11.76 6.36
N GLY A 95 0.28 -11.92 7.67
CA GLY A 95 -0.10 -13.17 8.33
C GLY A 95 -1.56 -13.56 8.09
N LYS A 96 -1.83 -14.86 8.24
CA LYS A 96 -3.14 -15.47 7.94
C LYS A 96 -4.33 -14.86 8.66
N ARG A 97 -4.08 -14.28 9.83
CA ARG A 97 -5.17 -13.73 10.67
C ARG A 97 -5.43 -12.27 10.45
N THR A 98 -4.67 -11.62 9.58
CA THR A 98 -4.88 -10.21 9.28
C THR A 98 -6.07 -10.04 8.35
N ARG A 99 -6.81 -8.94 8.52
CA ARG A 99 -7.99 -8.65 7.73
C ARG A 99 -8.00 -7.18 7.34
N ARG A 100 -8.28 -6.92 6.07
CA ARG A 100 -8.38 -5.57 5.50
C ARG A 100 -7.22 -4.68 5.93
N MET A 101 -6.02 -5.19 5.74
CA MET A 101 -4.82 -4.49 6.16
C MET A 101 -3.79 -4.45 5.06
N ILE A 102 -3.05 -3.36 5.03
CA ILE A 102 -1.78 -3.29 4.30
C ILE A 102 -0.71 -2.79 5.26
N ASP A 103 0.49 -3.25 5.03
CA ASP A 103 1.63 -2.98 5.89
C ASP A 103 2.73 -2.36 5.04
N PHE A 104 3.04 -1.10 5.32
CA PHE A 104 4.00 -0.34 4.51
C PHE A 104 5.42 -0.67 4.94
N LEU A 105 6.24 -1.08 3.98
CA LEU A 105 7.66 -1.31 4.22
C LEU A 105 8.36 0.04 4.36
N MET A 106 9.07 0.25 5.46
CA MET A 106 9.74 1.51 5.75
C MET A 106 11.15 1.30 6.25
N ALA A 107 12.00 2.28 6.04
CA ALA A 107 13.30 2.32 6.66
C ALA A 107 13.16 2.58 8.15
N ARG A 108 14.07 2.05 8.96
CA ARG A 108 14.06 2.30 10.40
C ARG A 108 14.19 3.80 10.66
N GLY A 109 13.33 4.29 11.54
CA GLY A 109 13.27 5.71 11.85
C GLY A 109 12.33 6.51 10.96
N ASP A 110 11.78 5.88 9.92
CA ASP A 110 10.80 6.51 9.04
C ASP A 110 9.41 5.96 9.36
N ASN A 111 8.39 6.75 9.22
CA ASN A 111 7.00 6.31 9.36
C ASN A 111 6.04 7.03 8.41
N PHE A 112 6.54 7.88 7.52
CA PHE A 112 5.72 8.67 6.59
C PHE A 112 4.59 9.43 7.31
N GLY A 113 4.81 9.80 8.57
CA GLY A 113 3.78 10.48 9.36
C GLY A 113 2.69 9.56 9.89
N LEU A 114 2.80 8.24 9.67
CA LEU A 114 1.84 7.27 10.17
C LEU A 114 2.11 6.98 11.65
N ARG A 115 1.12 7.22 12.49
CA ARG A 115 1.24 6.98 13.93
C ARG A 115 0.53 5.68 14.30
N GLY A 116 1.28 4.57 14.29
CA GLY A 116 0.73 3.26 14.59
C GLY A 116 -0.07 2.72 13.41
N ARG A 117 -1.36 3.04 13.37
CA ARG A 117 -2.23 2.59 12.28
C ARG A 117 -3.20 3.69 11.85
N ALA A 118 -3.68 3.60 10.64
CA ALA A 118 -4.62 4.58 10.11
C ALA A 118 -5.57 3.92 9.11
N SER A 119 -6.77 4.48 9.02
CA SER A 119 -7.72 4.10 7.98
C SER A 119 -7.31 4.77 6.67
N LEU A 120 -7.38 4.04 5.58
CA LEU A 120 -7.04 4.56 4.26
C LEU A 120 -7.76 3.77 3.19
N THR A 121 -7.67 4.23 1.97
CA THR A 121 -8.19 3.50 0.82
C THR A 121 -7.06 3.10 -0.10
N ILE A 122 -7.21 1.94 -0.73
CA ILE A 122 -6.32 1.50 -1.80
C ILE A 122 -7.16 1.29 -3.05
N THR A 123 -6.64 1.73 -4.18
CA THR A 123 -7.29 1.54 -5.47
C THR A 123 -6.32 0.85 -6.42
N LYS A 124 -6.79 -0.21 -7.06
CA LYS A 124 -5.96 -0.93 -8.02
C LYS A 124 -5.74 -0.06 -9.26
N VAL A 125 -4.50 0.10 -9.66
CA VAL A 125 -4.15 0.80 -10.89
C VAL A 125 -4.11 -0.22 -12.01
N LYS A 126 -4.87 0.02 -13.05
CA LYS A 126 -4.92 -0.89 -14.21
C LYS A 126 -3.79 -0.62 -15.20
#